data_3b273ea5240b4b5364d4dd5fb968e372
#
_entry.id   3b273ea5240b4b5364d4dd5fb968e372
#
_cell.length_a   1.000
_cell.length_b   1.000
_cell.length_c   1.000
_cell.angle_alpha   90.00
_cell.angle_beta   90.00
_cell.angle_gamma   90.00
#
_symmetry.space_group_name_H-M   'P 1'
#
loop_
_entity.id
_entity.type
_entity.pdbx_description
1 polymer ?
#
loop_
_entity_poly.entity_id
_entity_poly.type
_entity_poly.pdbx_seq_one_letter_code
_entity_poly.pdbx_strand_id
1 'polypeptide(L)'
;MESSAYTRFEEKALAKAFVLINTEAGMEQEVVNQLKAMKNVKEAYTVYGVYDAVAFVEAEKMEDLKNVVSYDIRKLNGVRSTVTMMVAEGRKLSASSS
;
A
#
# COMPACT_ATOMS: atom_id res chain seq x y z
N MET A 1 -6.21 -17.35 -29.23
CA MET A 1 -6.34 -17.11 -28.86
C MET A 1 -6.96 -17.05 -27.75
N GLU A 2 -7.48 -17.55 -27.24
CA GLU A 2 -7.98 -17.48 -26.15
C GLU A 2 -7.17 -17.17 -25.14
N SER A 3 -6.19 -17.54 -25.29
CA SER A 3 -5.20 -17.19 -24.35
C SER A 3 -5.12 -15.70 -24.19
N SER A 4 -5.51 -14.95 -25.14
CA SER A 4 -5.40 -13.52 -24.99
C SER A 4 -6.31 -13.00 -23.88
N ALA A 5 -7.45 -13.64 -23.71
CA ALA A 5 -8.36 -13.15 -22.70
C ALA A 5 -7.77 -13.30 -21.31
N TYR A 6 -7.19 -14.43 -21.01
CA TYR A 6 -6.71 -14.59 -19.68
C TYR A 6 -5.32 -13.96 -19.52
N THR A 7 -4.64 -13.80 -20.63
CA THR A 7 -3.37 -13.11 -20.57
C THR A 7 -3.56 -11.68 -20.11
N ARG A 8 -4.64 -11.07 -20.47
CA ARG A 8 -4.89 -9.71 -20.06
C ARG A 8 -4.92 -9.55 -18.55
N PHE A 9 -5.46 -10.53 -17.86
CA PHE A 9 -5.48 -10.41 -16.42
C PHE A 9 -4.08 -10.41 -15.87
N GLU A 10 -3.27 -11.26 -16.42
CA GLU A 10 -1.94 -11.38 -15.90
C GLU A 10 -1.12 -10.18 -16.22
N GLU A 11 -1.44 -9.57 -17.34
CA GLU A 11 -0.63 -8.46 -17.78
C GLU A 11 -0.99 -7.17 -17.14
N LYS A 12 -2.07 -7.15 -16.40
CA LYS A 12 -2.43 -5.92 -15.76
C LYS A 12 -1.43 -5.65 -14.65
N ALA A 13 -0.43 -4.87 -14.97
CA ALA A 13 0.65 -4.58 -14.03
C ALA A 13 0.21 -3.43 -13.16
N LEU A 14 -0.05 -3.71 -11.90
CA LEU A 14 -0.43 -2.68 -10.95
C LEU A 14 0.81 -2.00 -10.41
N ALA A 15 0.68 -0.70 -10.18
CA ALA A 15 1.70 0.03 -9.46
C ALA A 15 1.50 -0.25 -7.97
N LYS A 16 2.59 -0.54 -7.27
CA LYS A 16 2.53 -0.99 -5.88
C LYS A 16 3.55 -0.25 -5.04
N ALA A 17 3.22 -0.05 -3.79
CA ALA A 17 4.15 0.60 -2.87
C ALA A 17 3.91 0.12 -1.46
N PHE A 18 4.99 0.11 -0.67
CA PHE A 18 4.89 -0.04 0.77
C PHE A 18 5.10 1.33 1.38
N VAL A 19 4.25 1.69 2.32
CA VAL A 19 4.34 2.98 2.99
C VAL A 19 4.56 2.72 4.47
N LEU A 20 5.67 3.24 4.97
CA LEU A 20 6.01 3.13 6.38
C LEU A 20 5.62 4.44 7.03
N ILE A 21 4.90 4.37 8.13
CA ILE A 21 4.23 5.53 8.68
C ILE A 21 4.59 5.72 10.14
N ASN A 22 4.96 6.95 10.48
CA ASN A 22 5.08 7.37 11.86
C ASN A 22 3.83 8.12 12.22
N THR A 23 3.25 7.81 13.38
CA THR A 23 2.01 8.41 13.80
C THR A 23 2.24 9.27 15.04
N GLU A 24 1.26 10.14 15.32
CA GLU A 24 1.23 10.81 16.59
C GLU A 24 1.05 9.78 17.68
N ALA A 25 1.57 10.10 18.86
CA ALA A 25 1.54 9.16 19.98
C ALA A 25 0.11 8.71 20.26
N GLY A 26 -0.07 7.40 20.34
CA GLY A 26 -1.38 6.84 20.64
C GLY A 26 -2.35 6.78 19.47
N MET A 27 -1.93 7.19 18.26
CA MET A 27 -2.83 7.24 17.12
C MET A 27 -2.62 6.09 16.15
N GLU A 28 -1.80 5.12 16.50
CA GLU A 28 -1.48 4.03 15.58
C GLU A 28 -2.72 3.31 15.08
N GLN A 29 -3.61 2.94 15.99
CA GLN A 29 -4.79 2.19 15.58
C GLN A 29 -5.73 3.05 14.77
N GLU A 30 -5.85 4.33 15.14
CA GLU A 30 -6.69 5.24 14.40
C GLU A 30 -6.21 5.38 12.96
N VAL A 31 -4.89 5.53 12.79
CA VAL A 31 -4.32 5.66 11.45
C VAL A 31 -4.57 4.40 10.65
N VAL A 32 -4.36 3.22 11.25
CA VAL A 32 -4.59 1.97 10.53
C VAL A 32 -6.06 1.83 10.14
N ASN A 33 -6.97 2.24 11.03
CA ASN A 33 -8.38 2.17 10.69
C ASN A 33 -8.72 3.06 9.50
N GLN A 34 -8.13 4.25 9.45
CA GLN A 34 -8.34 5.13 8.30
C GLN A 34 -7.75 4.53 7.02
N LEU A 35 -6.58 3.93 7.12
CA LEU A 35 -5.95 3.29 5.98
C LEU A 35 -6.83 2.18 5.43
N LYS A 36 -7.40 1.37 6.31
CA LYS A 36 -8.22 0.26 5.87
C LYS A 36 -9.45 0.71 5.11
N ALA A 37 -9.89 1.94 5.31
CA ALA A 37 -11.06 2.46 4.61
C ALA A 37 -10.73 2.98 3.21
N MET A 38 -9.46 3.06 2.86
CA MET A 38 -9.05 3.59 1.55
C MET A 38 -9.01 2.47 0.52
N LYS A 39 -9.61 2.72 -0.64
CA LYS A 39 -9.74 1.66 -1.63
C LYS A 39 -8.40 1.20 -2.19
N ASN A 40 -7.41 2.07 -2.23
CA ASN A 40 -6.10 1.69 -2.77
C ASN A 40 -5.23 0.96 -1.77
N VAL A 41 -5.60 0.96 -0.50
CA VAL A 41 -4.83 0.27 0.54
C VAL A 41 -5.32 -1.17 0.60
N LYS A 42 -4.40 -2.10 0.36
CA LYS A 42 -4.75 -3.52 0.34
C LYS A 42 -4.44 -4.21 1.65
N GLU A 43 -3.46 -3.68 2.38
CA GLU A 43 -3.10 -4.21 3.70
C GLU A 43 -2.63 -3.04 4.53
N ALA A 44 -2.94 -3.08 5.80
CA ALA A 44 -2.47 -2.07 6.73
C ALA A 44 -2.33 -2.71 8.10
N TYR A 45 -1.22 -2.43 8.77
CA TYR A 45 -0.89 -3.05 10.05
C TYR A 45 -0.30 -2.03 10.99
N THR A 46 -0.59 -2.17 12.28
CA THR A 46 0.26 -1.54 13.28
C THR A 46 1.47 -2.42 13.46
N VAL A 47 2.62 -1.81 13.67
CA VAL A 47 3.87 -2.56 13.83
C VAL A 47 4.64 -1.96 14.98
N TYR A 48 5.61 -2.71 15.46
CA TYR A 48 6.53 -2.23 16.48
C TYR A 48 7.89 -2.01 15.85
N GLY A 49 8.55 -0.93 16.22
CA GLY A 49 9.89 -0.65 15.71
C GLY A 49 10.04 0.81 15.40
N VAL A 50 10.83 1.08 14.36
CA VAL A 50 11.10 2.46 13.98
C VAL A 50 9.84 3.16 13.49
N TYR A 51 8.94 2.41 12.89
CA TYR A 51 7.69 2.95 12.38
C TYR A 51 6.52 2.39 13.16
N ASP A 52 5.40 3.06 13.10
CA ASP A 52 4.21 2.69 13.88
C ASP A 52 3.19 1.92 13.06
N ALA A 53 3.20 2.10 11.75
CA ALA A 53 2.25 1.42 10.88
C ALA A 53 2.88 1.20 9.52
N VAL A 54 2.34 0.21 8.80
CA VAL A 54 2.77 -0.07 7.44
C VAL A 54 1.54 -0.36 6.61
N ALA A 55 1.55 0.13 5.36
CA ALA A 55 0.46 -0.10 4.43
C ALA A 55 1.01 -0.61 3.11
N PHE A 56 0.27 -1.52 2.49
CA PHE A 56 0.56 -1.96 1.14
C PHE A 56 -0.50 -1.35 0.24
N VAL A 57 -0.06 -0.63 -0.79
CA VAL A 57 -0.94 0.19 -1.62
C VAL A 57 -0.78 -0.22 -3.07
N GLU A 58 -1.89 -0.26 -3.80
CA GLU A 58 -1.88 -0.60 -5.22
C GLU A 58 -2.75 0.38 -5.98
N ALA A 59 -2.36 0.66 -7.22
CA ALA A 59 -3.17 1.44 -8.14
C ALA A 59 -2.90 0.96 -9.55
N GLU A 60 -3.84 1.21 -10.45
CA GLU A 60 -3.66 0.78 -11.83
C GLU A 60 -2.62 1.62 -12.56
N LYS A 61 -2.46 2.87 -12.14
CA LYS A 61 -1.50 3.76 -12.77
C LYS A 61 -0.54 4.30 -11.72
N MET A 62 0.70 4.47 -12.13
CA MET A 62 1.70 5.02 -11.23
C MET A 62 1.31 6.42 -10.77
N GLU A 63 0.69 7.18 -11.63
CA GLU A 63 0.27 8.51 -11.28
C GLU A 63 -0.73 8.50 -10.13
N ASP A 64 -1.68 7.57 -10.17
CA ASP A 64 -2.64 7.44 -9.09
C ASP A 64 -1.97 6.98 -7.81
N LEU A 65 -1.02 6.06 -7.93
CA LEU A 65 -0.30 5.60 -6.76
C LEU A 65 0.44 6.75 -6.09
N LYS A 66 1.10 7.58 -6.89
CA LYS A 66 1.82 8.72 -6.34
C LYS A 66 0.89 9.66 -5.60
N ASN A 67 -0.31 9.87 -6.13
CA ASN A 67 -1.26 10.73 -5.46
C ASN A 67 -1.69 10.17 -4.11
N VAL A 68 -1.93 8.87 -4.06
CA VAL A 68 -2.34 8.23 -2.82
C VAL A 68 -1.25 8.37 -1.76
N VAL A 69 -0.01 8.05 -2.12
CA VAL A 69 1.05 8.03 -1.11
C VAL A 69 1.56 9.42 -0.79
N SER A 70 1.50 10.35 -1.73
CA SER A 70 2.05 11.70 -1.51
C SER A 70 1.05 12.63 -0.85
N TYR A 71 -0.23 12.40 -1.06
CA TYR A 71 -1.25 13.31 -0.54
C TYR A 71 -2.25 12.62 0.36
N ASP A 72 -2.89 11.57 -0.13
CA ASP A 72 -4.04 11.03 0.59
C ASP A 72 -3.64 10.42 1.93
N ILE A 73 -2.59 9.62 1.94
CA ILE A 73 -2.16 9.00 3.20
C ILE A 73 -1.59 10.03 4.15
N ARG A 74 -0.84 10.98 3.60
CA ARG A 74 -0.20 11.98 4.47
C ARG A 74 -1.19 12.92 5.11
N LYS A 75 -2.40 13.01 4.57
CA LYS A 75 -3.42 13.87 5.15
C LYS A 75 -4.23 13.20 6.25
N LEU A 76 -4.06 11.92 6.44
CA LEU A 76 -4.84 11.22 7.45
C LEU A 76 -4.54 11.76 8.83
N ASN A 77 -5.59 11.80 9.64
CA ASN A 77 -5.44 12.29 11.00
C ASN A 77 -4.49 11.39 11.77
N GLY A 78 -3.48 11.97 12.39
CA GLY A 78 -2.54 11.22 13.19
C GLY A 78 -1.27 10.80 12.47
N VAL A 79 -1.17 11.04 11.16
CA VAL A 79 0.05 10.71 10.41
C VAL A 79 1.04 11.85 10.58
N ARG A 80 2.24 11.52 11.08
CA ARG A 80 3.30 12.51 11.24
C ARG A 80 4.21 12.55 10.03
N SER A 81 4.63 11.39 9.57
CA SER A 81 5.53 11.31 8.44
C SER A 81 5.41 9.96 7.78
N THR A 82 5.81 9.89 6.52
CA THR A 82 5.73 8.65 5.77
C THR A 82 7.01 8.46 4.99
N VAL A 83 7.36 7.19 4.77
CA VAL A 83 8.43 6.80 3.86
C VAL A 83 7.80 5.82 2.89
N THR A 84 7.91 6.12 1.60
CA THR A 84 7.30 5.29 0.58
C THR A 84 8.37 4.54 -0.19
N MET A 85 8.16 3.23 -0.33
CA MET A 85 9.02 2.38 -1.12
C MET A 85 8.21 1.86 -2.29
N MET A 86 8.49 2.38 -3.49
CA MET A 86 7.81 1.90 -4.69
C MET A 86 8.36 0.54 -5.05
N VAL A 87 7.47 -0.38 -5.39
CA VAL A 87 7.91 -1.71 -5.81
C VAL A 87 8.43 -1.60 -7.23
N ALA A 88 9.69 -1.95 -7.43
CA ALA A 88 10.31 -1.88 -8.74
C ALA A 88 10.14 -3.21 -9.47
N GLU A 89 10.29 -4.31 -8.73
CA GLU A 89 10.26 -5.60 -9.36
C GLU A 89 10.01 -6.66 -8.30
N GLY A 90 9.33 -7.73 -8.68
CA GLY A 90 9.08 -8.80 -7.75
C GLY A 90 7.75 -9.45 -8.07
N ARG A 91 7.43 -10.44 -7.28
CA ARG A 91 6.14 -11.07 -7.43
C ARG A 91 5.72 -11.64 -6.09
N LYS A 92 4.43 -11.79 -5.95
CA LYS A 92 3.88 -12.37 -4.76
C LYS A 92 3.99 -13.88 -4.84
N LEU A 93 4.50 -14.51 -3.80
CA LEU A 93 4.58 -15.95 -3.75
C LEU A 93 3.31 -16.48 -3.12
N SER A 94 2.87 -17.65 -3.60
CA SER A 94 1.66 -18.22 -3.05
C SER A 94 1.96 -18.83 -1.68
N ALA A 95 0.92 -18.94 -0.88
CA ALA A 95 1.09 -19.51 0.45
C ALA A 95 1.56 -20.95 0.38
N SER A 96 1.14 -21.65 -0.65
CA SER A 96 1.51 -23.05 -0.73
C SER A 96 2.98 -23.26 -1.07
N SER A 97 3.65 -22.23 -1.52
CA SER A 97 5.06 -22.36 -1.84
C SER A 97 5.95 -22.11 -0.65
N SER A 98 5.41 -21.74 0.47
CA SER A 98 6.23 -21.47 1.64
C SER A 98 6.32 -22.65 2.58
#